data_93cd5d228c855986c9fa0146f094a0f5
#
_entry.id   93cd5d228c855986c9fa0146f094a0f5
#
_cell.length_a   1.000
_cell.length_b   1.000
_cell.length_c   1.000
_cell.angle_alpha   90.00
_cell.angle_beta   90.00
_cell.angle_gamma   90.00
#
_symmetry.space_group_name_H-M   'P 1'
#
loop_
_entity.id
_entity.type
_entity.pdbx_description
1 polymer ?
#
loop_
_entity_poly.entity_id
_entity_poly.type
_entity_poly.pdbx_seq_one_letter_code
_entity_poly.pdbx_strand_id
1 'polypeptide(L)'
;MANILTPVDVYKLVNDIQKQATGQVSIQAVDTSSFVAVGEAILRTGTENTLNAISTVLMRTIISRRPYDNKLGILEGSSERWGAVIRKLNFFDLEFEESTAYNATNATTGATQAPLTDGQSVDMYTIKKPKTLQINFTGTKVLQNHYTVFRDQLAQAFRSESEFASFIEGFLVNWSNMMEQKKENEDRLVLINAITGKYAMSNYCVDLVAEFNTKYSTTYTRAQLLTTYLTDFAKFVSARVKTDSKRLENRTISYHANLSSYPGILRHTPKRNQKMIMYSPLFIDIEANVYSTIFNPSYLGVGAFKEITYWQEPTHPTEVKGKPNILNVVNGESTTASEAVVFDYVLGILYDDEFMGTNYQFETSVTTPLNAAGLYYNVFTHVRKNYWTDYTENAIVYYLGAGGAPANSETPEVETTNSTKKSTAKVAASE
;
A
#
# COMPACT_ATOMS: atom_id res chain seq x y z
N MET A 1 5.99 -18.09 -32.96
CA MET A 1 5.40 -17.66 -31.64
C MET A 1 4.09 -18.39 -31.51
N ALA A 2 3.87 -19.13 -30.42
CA ALA A 2 2.58 -19.80 -30.24
C ALA A 2 1.52 -18.71 -29.99
N ASN A 3 0.42 -18.73 -30.76
CA ASN A 3 -0.71 -17.85 -30.53
C ASN A 3 -1.27 -18.15 -29.15
N ILE A 4 -1.51 -17.13 -28.36
CA ILE A 4 -1.97 -17.23 -26.98
C ILE A 4 -3.45 -17.56 -26.94
N LEU A 5 -4.21 -16.98 -27.86
CA LEU A 5 -5.62 -17.27 -28.06
C LEU A 5 -5.72 -18.42 -29.04
N THR A 6 -6.31 -19.52 -28.58
CA THR A 6 -6.70 -20.58 -29.51
C THR A 6 -7.85 -20.12 -30.40
N PRO A 7 -8.04 -20.68 -31.64
CA PRO A 7 -9.17 -20.32 -32.47
C PRO A 7 -10.53 -20.44 -31.75
N VAL A 8 -10.66 -21.42 -30.88
CA VAL A 8 -11.88 -21.62 -30.06
C VAL A 8 -12.11 -20.47 -29.08
N ASP A 9 -11.04 -19.94 -28.49
CA ASP A 9 -11.16 -18.81 -27.57
C ASP A 9 -11.50 -17.52 -28.34
N VAL A 10 -10.96 -17.34 -29.54
CA VAL A 10 -11.30 -16.23 -30.44
C VAL A 10 -12.77 -16.28 -30.83
N TYR A 11 -13.30 -17.47 -31.17
CA TYR A 11 -14.74 -17.62 -31.52
C TYR A 11 -15.64 -17.29 -30.33
N LYS A 12 -15.30 -17.76 -29.13
CA LYS A 12 -16.04 -17.39 -27.91
C LYS A 12 -16.03 -15.89 -27.68
N LEU A 13 -14.84 -15.26 -27.78
CA LEU A 13 -14.66 -13.84 -27.58
C LEU A 13 -15.52 -13.01 -28.57
N VAL A 14 -15.51 -13.38 -29.84
CA VAL A 14 -16.28 -12.68 -30.88
C VAL A 14 -17.80 -12.87 -30.69
N ASN A 15 -18.24 -14.04 -30.27
CA ASN A 15 -19.64 -14.27 -29.91
C ASN A 15 -20.10 -13.42 -28.72
N ASP A 16 -19.21 -13.25 -27.69
CA ASP A 16 -19.51 -12.37 -26.56
C ASP A 16 -19.51 -10.89 -26.96
N ILE A 17 -18.64 -10.47 -27.86
CA ILE A 17 -18.62 -9.13 -28.46
C ILE A 17 -19.91 -8.91 -29.25
N GLN A 18 -20.34 -9.87 -30.07
CA GLN A 18 -21.62 -9.78 -30.80
C GLN A 18 -22.78 -9.59 -29.86
N LYS A 19 -22.87 -10.41 -28.81
CA LYS A 19 -23.91 -10.31 -27.79
C LYS A 19 -23.94 -8.95 -27.12
N GLN A 20 -22.78 -8.40 -26.82
CA GLN A 20 -22.67 -7.08 -26.21
C GLN A 20 -23.03 -5.94 -27.18
N ALA A 21 -22.68 -6.07 -28.47
CA ALA A 21 -22.92 -5.05 -29.48
C ALA A 21 -24.37 -5.05 -29.99
N THR A 22 -24.97 -6.23 -30.17
CA THR A 22 -26.30 -6.40 -30.79
C THR A 22 -27.40 -6.79 -29.80
N GLY A 23 -27.08 -7.15 -28.58
CA GLY A 23 -27.98 -7.69 -27.58
C GLY A 23 -28.34 -9.18 -27.80
N GLN A 24 -28.04 -9.76 -28.96
CA GLN A 24 -28.32 -11.14 -29.31
C GLN A 24 -27.17 -11.77 -30.10
N VAL A 25 -27.03 -13.09 -30.03
CA VAL A 25 -26.14 -13.85 -30.91
C VAL A 25 -26.97 -14.33 -32.11
N SER A 26 -26.93 -13.61 -33.21
CA SER A 26 -27.66 -13.92 -34.44
C SER A 26 -26.99 -15.01 -35.28
N ILE A 27 -25.67 -15.02 -35.32
CA ILE A 27 -24.80 -15.99 -35.96
C ILE A 27 -23.74 -16.41 -34.96
N GLN A 28 -23.47 -17.69 -34.81
CA GLN A 28 -22.45 -18.18 -33.89
C GLN A 28 -21.17 -18.46 -34.66
N ALA A 29 -20.05 -17.86 -34.26
CA ALA A 29 -18.75 -18.17 -34.80
C ALA A 29 -18.29 -19.54 -34.29
N VAL A 30 -18.06 -20.48 -35.19
CA VAL A 30 -17.56 -21.84 -34.91
C VAL A 30 -16.41 -22.22 -35.85
N ASP A 31 -16.25 -21.50 -36.95
CA ASP A 31 -15.20 -21.67 -37.94
C ASP A 31 -14.83 -20.32 -38.58
N THR A 32 -13.81 -20.28 -39.42
CA THR A 32 -13.31 -19.06 -40.07
C THR A 32 -14.38 -18.36 -40.90
N SER A 33 -15.27 -19.09 -41.57
CA SER A 33 -16.30 -18.48 -42.41
C SER A 33 -17.40 -17.82 -41.57
N SER A 34 -17.84 -18.49 -40.52
CA SER A 34 -18.82 -17.93 -39.57
C SER A 34 -18.20 -16.78 -38.75
N PHE A 35 -16.89 -16.83 -38.43
CA PHE A 35 -16.18 -15.75 -37.82
C PHE A 35 -16.24 -14.44 -38.61
N VAL A 36 -15.96 -14.52 -39.92
CA VAL A 36 -16.04 -13.34 -40.81
C VAL A 36 -17.48 -12.81 -40.88
N ALA A 37 -18.46 -13.68 -41.00
CA ALA A 37 -19.88 -13.30 -41.05
C ALA A 37 -20.32 -12.60 -39.72
N VAL A 38 -19.86 -13.10 -38.57
CA VAL A 38 -20.12 -12.47 -37.27
C VAL A 38 -19.39 -11.11 -37.18
N GLY A 39 -18.13 -11.02 -37.66
CA GLY A 39 -17.39 -9.78 -37.72
C GLY A 39 -18.09 -8.71 -38.55
N GLU A 40 -18.61 -9.08 -39.75
CA GLU A 40 -19.41 -8.17 -40.56
C GLU A 40 -20.72 -7.74 -39.86
N ALA A 41 -21.39 -8.65 -39.18
CA ALA A 41 -22.58 -8.32 -38.42
C ALA A 41 -22.32 -7.34 -37.29
N ILE A 42 -21.21 -7.52 -36.58
CA ILE A 42 -20.74 -6.59 -35.51
C ILE A 42 -20.44 -5.22 -36.13
N LEU A 43 -19.64 -5.15 -37.20
CA LEU A 43 -19.30 -3.90 -37.86
C LEU A 43 -20.51 -3.13 -38.40
N ARG A 44 -21.57 -3.80 -38.79
CA ARG A 44 -22.83 -3.17 -39.22
C ARG A 44 -23.60 -2.49 -38.09
N THR A 45 -23.35 -2.81 -36.83
CA THR A 45 -23.97 -2.10 -35.68
C THR A 45 -23.36 -0.71 -35.45
N GLY A 46 -22.31 -0.37 -36.15
CA GLY A 46 -21.54 0.87 -36.03
C GLY A 46 -20.23 0.68 -35.26
N THR A 47 -19.19 1.33 -35.73
CA THR A 47 -17.84 1.15 -35.19
C THR A 47 -17.74 1.56 -33.72
N GLU A 48 -18.51 2.55 -33.29
CA GLU A 48 -18.57 2.98 -31.89
C GLU A 48 -19.13 1.88 -30.98
N ASN A 49 -20.25 1.27 -31.36
CA ASN A 49 -20.86 0.17 -30.62
C ASN A 49 -19.93 -1.04 -30.58
N THR A 50 -19.24 -1.32 -31.70
CA THR A 50 -18.25 -2.39 -31.80
C THR A 50 -17.08 -2.16 -30.81
N LEU A 51 -16.52 -0.97 -30.78
CA LEU A 51 -15.41 -0.64 -29.87
C LEU A 51 -15.84 -0.65 -28.40
N ASN A 52 -17.03 -0.17 -28.07
CA ASN A 52 -17.59 -0.25 -26.73
C ASN A 52 -17.81 -1.70 -26.30
N ALA A 53 -18.34 -2.55 -27.19
CA ALA A 53 -18.51 -3.97 -26.95
C ALA A 53 -17.15 -4.69 -26.76
N ILE A 54 -16.19 -4.44 -27.65
CA ILE A 54 -14.82 -4.97 -27.52
C ILE A 54 -14.22 -4.55 -26.19
N SER A 55 -14.23 -3.27 -25.85
CA SER A 55 -13.68 -2.75 -24.61
C SER A 55 -14.33 -3.39 -23.39
N THR A 56 -15.65 -3.54 -23.37
CA THR A 56 -16.40 -4.12 -22.25
C THR A 56 -16.10 -5.60 -22.05
N VAL A 57 -16.02 -6.36 -23.15
CA VAL A 57 -15.75 -7.81 -23.10
C VAL A 57 -14.30 -8.06 -22.72
N LEU A 58 -13.35 -7.30 -23.28
CA LEU A 58 -11.93 -7.45 -23.01
C LEU A 58 -11.58 -7.15 -21.54
N MET A 59 -12.22 -6.18 -20.92
CA MET A 59 -12.02 -5.88 -19.50
C MET A 59 -12.44 -7.01 -18.56
N ARG A 60 -13.31 -7.89 -19.02
CA ARG A 60 -13.78 -9.07 -18.27
C ARG A 60 -13.01 -10.33 -18.63
N THR A 61 -12.13 -10.28 -19.63
CA THR A 61 -11.41 -11.44 -20.14
C THR A 61 -9.98 -11.43 -19.61
N ILE A 62 -9.61 -12.46 -18.85
CA ILE A 62 -8.23 -12.66 -18.38
C ILE A 62 -7.47 -13.39 -19.48
N ILE A 63 -6.53 -12.72 -20.11
CA ILE A 63 -5.65 -13.31 -21.11
C ILE A 63 -4.32 -13.66 -20.42
N SER A 64 -4.04 -14.95 -20.36
CA SER A 64 -2.88 -15.51 -19.69
C SER A 64 -1.63 -15.44 -20.56
N ARG A 65 -1.05 -14.25 -20.70
CA ARG A 65 0.34 -14.13 -21.14
C ARG A 65 1.08 -13.33 -20.11
N ARG A 66 2.10 -13.86 -19.45
CA ARG A 66 2.96 -13.19 -18.47
C ARG A 66 2.63 -11.69 -18.36
N PRO A 67 1.48 -11.31 -17.84
CA PRO A 67 1.17 -9.92 -17.60
C PRO A 67 2.19 -9.43 -16.60
N TYR A 68 2.58 -8.19 -16.69
CA TYR A 68 3.30 -7.57 -15.60
C TYR A 68 2.42 -7.62 -14.37
N ASP A 69 2.92 -8.23 -13.31
CA ASP A 69 2.22 -8.34 -12.03
C ASP A 69 2.74 -7.24 -11.10
N ASN A 70 1.80 -6.49 -10.50
CA ASN A 70 2.12 -5.46 -9.52
C ASN A 70 2.89 -6.06 -8.35
N LYS A 71 4.16 -5.68 -8.21
CA LYS A 71 5.01 -6.20 -7.13
C LYS A 71 4.57 -5.73 -5.74
N LEU A 72 3.80 -4.65 -5.67
CA LEU A 72 3.23 -4.11 -4.44
C LEU A 72 1.76 -4.46 -4.23
N GLY A 73 1.23 -5.44 -4.96
CA GLY A 73 -0.15 -5.94 -4.79
C GLY A 73 -0.50 -6.39 -3.37
N ILE A 74 0.50 -6.58 -2.49
CA ILE A 74 0.30 -6.78 -1.05
C ILE A 74 -0.41 -5.60 -0.36
N LEU A 75 -0.36 -4.40 -0.95
CA LEU A 75 -1.04 -3.19 -0.47
C LEU A 75 -2.49 -3.11 -0.94
N GLU A 76 -2.86 -3.86 -1.98
CA GLU A 76 -4.22 -3.84 -2.50
C GLU A 76 -5.18 -4.48 -1.49
N GLY A 77 -6.18 -3.71 -1.09
CA GLY A 77 -7.29 -4.17 -0.24
C GLY A 77 -8.47 -4.67 -1.07
N SER A 78 -9.53 -5.11 -0.39
CA SER A 78 -10.78 -5.48 -1.05
C SER A 78 -11.40 -4.27 -1.76
N SER A 79 -11.88 -4.48 -2.99
CA SER A 79 -12.47 -3.38 -3.76
C SER A 79 -13.83 -2.98 -3.17
N GLU A 80 -13.91 -1.77 -2.64
CA GLU A 80 -15.17 -1.18 -2.21
C GLU A 80 -15.85 -0.48 -3.38
N ARG A 81 -17.09 -0.85 -3.63
CA ARG A 81 -17.84 -0.44 -4.82
C ARG A 81 -18.41 0.97 -4.71
N TRP A 82 -18.55 1.52 -3.50
CA TRP A 82 -19.27 2.75 -3.23
C TRP A 82 -18.49 3.68 -2.29
N GLY A 83 -18.38 4.93 -2.68
CA GLY A 83 -17.88 6.01 -1.83
C GLY A 83 -16.43 6.44 -2.10
N ALA A 84 -16.19 7.73 -1.92
CA ALA A 84 -14.86 8.35 -2.00
C ALA A 84 -14.16 8.42 -0.63
N VAL A 85 -14.86 8.02 0.44
CA VAL A 85 -14.39 8.14 1.82
C VAL A 85 -14.42 6.78 2.49
N ILE A 86 -13.25 6.33 2.95
CA ILE A 86 -13.13 5.16 3.80
C ILE A 86 -13.29 5.63 5.25
N ARG A 87 -14.26 5.08 5.96
CA ARG A 87 -14.54 5.43 7.36
C ARG A 87 -14.10 4.30 8.27
N LYS A 88 -13.30 4.63 9.27
CA LYS A 88 -12.90 3.72 10.35
C LYS A 88 -13.44 4.20 11.68
N LEU A 89 -14.08 3.31 12.42
CA LEU A 89 -14.61 3.56 13.75
C LEU A 89 -13.82 2.73 14.76
N ASN A 90 -13.24 3.41 15.74
CA ASN A 90 -12.53 2.80 16.85
C ASN A 90 -13.28 3.07 18.14
N PHE A 91 -13.45 2.05 18.97
CA PHE A 91 -14.03 2.14 20.29
C PHE A 91 -12.92 1.97 21.33
N PHE A 92 -12.91 2.86 22.32
CA PHE A 92 -11.99 2.74 23.44
C PHE A 92 -12.57 1.79 24.48
N ASP A 93 -11.70 0.97 25.06
CA ASP A 93 -12.10 0.05 26.11
C ASP A 93 -12.52 0.81 27.36
N LEU A 94 -13.48 0.25 28.04
CA LEU A 94 -13.81 0.64 29.41
C LEU A 94 -12.99 -0.25 30.34
N GLU A 95 -12.27 0.35 31.26
CA GLU A 95 -11.54 -0.39 32.29
C GLU A 95 -12.51 -1.12 33.23
N PHE A 96 -12.16 -2.34 33.62
CA PHE A 96 -12.83 -3.05 34.65
C PHE A 96 -12.45 -2.41 35.99
N GLU A 97 -13.44 -2.12 36.80
CA GLU A 97 -13.25 -1.63 38.15
C GLU A 97 -13.47 -2.77 39.16
N GLU A 98 -12.72 -2.74 40.26
CA GLU A 98 -12.95 -3.67 41.34
C GLU A 98 -14.31 -3.38 42.02
N SER A 99 -15.06 -4.42 42.25
CA SER A 99 -16.36 -4.28 42.94
C SER A 99 -16.15 -3.90 44.39
N THR A 100 -16.56 -2.67 44.75
CA THR A 100 -16.47 -2.17 46.12
C THR A 100 -17.37 -2.92 47.09
N ALA A 101 -18.39 -3.63 46.56
CA ALA A 101 -19.30 -4.43 47.39
C ALA A 101 -18.68 -5.77 47.84
N TYR A 102 -17.71 -6.31 47.07
CA TYR A 102 -17.09 -7.61 47.35
C TYR A 102 -15.64 -7.51 47.82
N ASN A 103 -14.91 -6.48 47.44
CA ASN A 103 -13.51 -6.33 47.77
C ASN A 103 -13.31 -5.31 48.89
N ALA A 104 -12.90 -5.79 50.04
CA ALA A 104 -12.62 -4.94 51.19
C ALA A 104 -11.37 -4.07 51.04
N THR A 105 -10.44 -4.44 50.13
CA THR A 105 -9.22 -3.71 49.87
C THR A 105 -9.03 -3.53 48.38
N ASN A 106 -8.83 -2.30 47.93
CA ASN A 106 -8.52 -2.02 46.53
C ASN A 106 -7.09 -2.43 46.23
N ALA A 107 -6.88 -3.38 45.29
CA ALA A 107 -5.55 -3.92 44.94
C ALA A 107 -4.65 -2.85 44.32
N THR A 108 -5.19 -1.86 43.64
CA THR A 108 -4.41 -0.80 42.96
C THR A 108 -3.97 0.30 43.92
N THR A 109 -4.85 0.73 44.82
CA THR A 109 -4.58 1.86 45.72
C THR A 109 -4.21 1.42 47.15
N GLY A 110 -4.40 0.15 47.50
CA GLY A 110 -4.23 -0.37 48.84
C GLY A 110 -5.25 0.20 49.86
N ALA A 111 -6.22 0.97 49.37
CA ALA A 111 -7.25 1.56 50.25
C ALA A 111 -8.25 0.49 50.70
N THR A 112 -8.43 0.36 51.99
CA THR A 112 -9.43 -0.53 52.59
C THR A 112 -10.80 0.13 52.55
N GLN A 113 -11.77 -0.53 51.90
CA GLN A 113 -13.16 -0.12 51.93
C GLN A 113 -13.94 -0.95 52.95
N ALA A 114 -14.81 -0.30 53.69
CA ALA A 114 -15.70 -1.03 54.56
C ALA A 114 -16.71 -1.84 53.72
N PRO A 115 -16.98 -3.09 54.05
CA PRO A 115 -18.02 -3.86 53.41
C PRO A 115 -19.38 -3.16 53.58
N LEU A 116 -20.30 -3.37 52.62
CA LEU A 116 -21.66 -2.83 52.70
C LEU A 116 -22.32 -3.31 53.99
N THR A 117 -22.87 -2.35 54.74
CA THR A 117 -23.67 -2.62 55.94
C THR A 117 -25.14 -2.70 55.56
N ASP A 118 -25.95 -3.27 56.45
CA ASP A 118 -27.39 -3.38 56.23
C ASP A 118 -28.03 -2.01 55.98
N GLY A 119 -28.85 -1.90 54.94
CA GLY A 119 -29.47 -0.65 54.50
C GLY A 119 -28.63 0.20 53.54
N GLN A 120 -27.39 -0.16 53.24
CA GLN A 120 -26.57 0.49 52.19
C GLN A 120 -26.77 -0.15 50.84
N SER A 121 -26.73 0.67 49.82
CA SER A 121 -26.77 0.20 48.40
C SER A 121 -25.67 0.84 47.58
N VAL A 122 -25.26 0.16 46.51
CA VAL A 122 -24.34 0.71 45.50
C VAL A 122 -25.16 1.31 44.37
N ASP A 123 -24.76 2.50 43.90
CA ASP A 123 -25.41 3.14 42.75
C ASP A 123 -25.24 2.27 41.50
N MET A 124 -26.35 1.83 40.91
CA MET A 124 -26.41 1.03 39.70
C MET A 124 -26.84 1.82 38.45
N TYR A 125 -27.05 3.12 38.58
CA TYR A 125 -27.55 3.98 37.50
C TYR A 125 -26.47 4.84 36.86
N THR A 126 -25.21 4.72 37.30
CA THR A 126 -24.08 5.44 36.70
C THR A 126 -23.86 4.98 35.25
N ILE A 127 -23.96 5.93 34.30
CA ILE A 127 -23.80 5.64 32.88
C ILE A 127 -22.34 5.82 32.50
N LYS A 128 -21.68 4.75 32.05
CA LYS A 128 -20.34 4.77 31.46
C LYS A 128 -20.45 4.52 29.95
N LYS A 129 -20.09 5.52 29.15
CA LYS A 129 -20.10 5.40 27.68
C LYS A 129 -18.67 5.24 27.17
N PRO A 130 -18.39 4.23 26.31
CA PRO A 130 -17.10 4.14 25.66
C PRO A 130 -16.88 5.37 24.77
N LYS A 131 -15.67 5.91 24.78
CA LYS A 131 -15.29 6.94 23.82
C LYS A 131 -15.15 6.30 22.44
N THR A 132 -15.49 7.05 21.41
CA THR A 132 -15.37 6.60 20.02
C THR A 132 -14.48 7.57 19.26
N LEU A 133 -13.60 7.03 18.42
CA LEU A 133 -12.79 7.77 17.47
C LEU A 133 -13.22 7.39 16.06
N GLN A 134 -13.62 8.36 15.27
CA GLN A 134 -13.89 8.17 13.86
C GLN A 134 -12.76 8.79 13.04
N ILE A 135 -12.17 8.00 12.17
CA ILE A 135 -11.15 8.43 11.20
C ILE A 135 -11.76 8.32 9.81
N ASN A 136 -11.65 9.39 9.03
CA ASN A 136 -12.13 9.42 7.64
C ASN A 136 -10.93 9.61 6.69
N PHE A 137 -10.73 8.66 5.80
CA PHE A 137 -9.71 8.74 4.76
C PHE A 137 -10.37 9.22 3.46
N THR A 138 -9.96 10.39 2.99
CA THR A 138 -10.52 11.04 1.79
C THR A 138 -9.58 10.95 0.58
N GLY A 139 -8.53 10.13 0.70
CA GLY A 139 -7.54 9.95 -0.37
C GLY A 139 -8.15 9.26 -1.59
N THR A 140 -8.56 10.06 -2.59
CA THR A 140 -9.14 9.57 -3.84
C THR A 140 -8.46 10.22 -5.03
N LYS A 141 -8.14 9.42 -6.06
CA LYS A 141 -7.56 9.90 -7.31
C LYS A 141 -8.19 9.13 -8.47
N VAL A 142 -8.58 9.83 -9.53
CA VAL A 142 -9.02 9.18 -10.76
C VAL A 142 -7.85 9.16 -11.74
N LEU A 143 -7.50 7.95 -12.17
CA LEU A 143 -6.49 7.71 -13.21
C LEU A 143 -7.22 7.55 -14.53
N GLN A 144 -6.69 8.18 -15.57
CA GLN A 144 -7.22 8.12 -16.92
C GLN A 144 -6.15 7.64 -17.88
N ASN A 145 -6.53 6.77 -18.77
CA ASN A 145 -5.73 6.38 -19.93
C ASN A 145 -6.62 6.41 -21.17
N HIS A 146 -6.05 6.66 -22.33
CA HIS A 146 -6.76 6.57 -23.60
C HIS A 146 -5.85 5.98 -24.67
N TYR A 147 -6.47 5.34 -25.64
CA TYR A 147 -5.83 4.83 -26.83
C TYR A 147 -6.65 5.15 -28.06
N THR A 148 -5.99 5.23 -29.18
CA THR A 148 -6.60 5.55 -30.48
C THR A 148 -6.67 4.29 -31.32
N VAL A 149 -7.84 4.04 -31.90
CA VAL A 149 -8.10 2.95 -32.84
C VAL A 149 -8.54 3.55 -34.17
N PHE A 150 -7.82 3.23 -35.24
CA PHE A 150 -8.21 3.64 -36.58
C PHE A 150 -9.27 2.68 -37.13
N ARG A 151 -10.26 3.25 -37.83
CA ARG A 151 -11.36 2.47 -38.42
C ARG A 151 -10.87 1.33 -39.31
N ASP A 152 -9.85 1.59 -40.13
CA ASP A 152 -9.32 0.60 -41.05
C ASP A 152 -8.59 -0.54 -40.36
N GLN A 153 -7.90 -0.26 -39.24
CA GLN A 153 -7.26 -1.29 -38.42
C GLN A 153 -8.29 -2.24 -37.81
N LEU A 154 -9.40 -1.70 -37.33
CA LEU A 154 -10.47 -2.51 -36.77
C LEU A 154 -11.13 -3.39 -37.87
N ALA A 155 -11.38 -2.82 -39.06
CA ALA A 155 -11.93 -3.56 -40.17
C ALA A 155 -10.98 -4.67 -40.66
N GLN A 156 -9.68 -4.40 -40.69
CA GLN A 156 -8.67 -5.39 -41.03
C GLN A 156 -8.57 -6.53 -40.01
N ALA A 157 -8.71 -6.23 -38.71
CA ALA A 157 -8.68 -7.25 -37.67
C ALA A 157 -9.76 -8.33 -37.85
N PHE A 158 -10.92 -7.96 -38.38
CA PHE A 158 -12.00 -8.92 -38.65
C PHE A 158 -11.87 -9.75 -39.94
N ARG A 159 -10.75 -9.60 -40.68
CA ARG A 159 -10.52 -10.39 -41.90
C ARG A 159 -10.19 -11.86 -41.64
N SER A 160 -9.51 -12.12 -40.51
CA SER A 160 -9.19 -13.48 -40.08
C SER A 160 -9.11 -13.57 -38.56
N GLU A 161 -9.33 -14.77 -38.03
CA GLU A 161 -9.22 -15.05 -36.61
C GLU A 161 -7.81 -14.78 -36.04
N SER A 162 -6.76 -15.02 -36.84
CA SER A 162 -5.36 -14.80 -36.46
C SER A 162 -5.01 -13.32 -36.39
N GLU A 163 -5.51 -12.50 -37.31
CA GLU A 163 -5.33 -11.05 -37.31
C GLU A 163 -6.09 -10.42 -36.15
N PHE A 164 -7.32 -10.87 -35.89
CA PHE A 164 -8.09 -10.42 -34.73
C PHE A 164 -7.41 -10.79 -33.41
N ALA A 165 -6.94 -12.04 -33.26
CA ALA A 165 -6.20 -12.46 -32.09
C ALA A 165 -4.97 -11.60 -31.84
N SER A 166 -4.17 -11.32 -32.89
CA SER A 166 -2.98 -10.48 -32.81
C SER A 166 -3.30 -9.03 -32.44
N PHE A 167 -4.39 -8.48 -32.99
CA PHE A 167 -4.88 -7.14 -32.66
C PHE A 167 -5.28 -7.05 -31.18
N ILE A 168 -6.09 -7.99 -30.73
CA ILE A 168 -6.56 -8.04 -29.33
C ILE A 168 -5.41 -8.27 -28.37
N GLU A 169 -4.49 -9.20 -28.68
CA GLU A 169 -3.31 -9.46 -27.84
C GLU A 169 -2.42 -8.24 -27.72
N GLY A 170 -2.07 -7.60 -28.84
CA GLY A 170 -1.23 -6.41 -28.81
C GLY A 170 -1.84 -5.27 -28.00
N PHE A 171 -3.15 -5.15 -28.10
CA PHE A 171 -3.90 -4.13 -27.44
C PHE A 171 -4.03 -4.37 -25.92
N LEU A 172 -4.50 -5.56 -25.52
CA LEU A 172 -4.74 -5.90 -24.12
C LEU A 172 -3.46 -6.02 -23.29
N VAL A 173 -2.43 -6.67 -23.85
CA VAL A 173 -1.17 -6.85 -23.13
C VAL A 173 -0.54 -5.51 -22.82
N ASN A 174 -0.51 -4.59 -23.77
CA ASN A 174 0.04 -3.25 -23.54
C ASN A 174 -0.80 -2.48 -22.51
N TRP A 175 -2.12 -2.50 -22.63
CA TRP A 175 -3.00 -1.81 -21.71
C TRP A 175 -2.89 -2.37 -20.29
N SER A 176 -2.93 -3.70 -20.16
CA SER A 176 -2.80 -4.37 -18.86
C SER A 176 -1.44 -4.07 -18.20
N ASN A 177 -0.35 -4.19 -18.95
CA ASN A 177 0.98 -3.90 -18.43
C ASN A 177 1.12 -2.43 -17.99
N MET A 178 0.58 -1.49 -18.77
CA MET A 178 0.58 -0.06 -18.41
C MET A 178 -0.25 0.20 -17.14
N MET A 179 -1.39 -0.47 -17.01
CA MET A 179 -2.23 -0.35 -15.81
C MET A 179 -1.53 -0.92 -14.57
N GLU A 180 -0.97 -2.12 -14.65
CA GLU A 180 -0.26 -2.74 -13.52
C GLU A 180 0.99 -1.94 -13.13
N GLN A 181 1.75 -1.43 -14.11
CA GLN A 181 2.88 -0.53 -13.83
C GLN A 181 2.43 0.77 -13.17
N LYS A 182 1.29 1.33 -13.61
CA LYS A 182 0.74 2.55 -13.00
C LYS A 182 0.26 2.29 -11.59
N LYS A 183 -0.41 1.18 -11.33
CA LYS A 183 -0.80 0.74 -9.98
C LYS A 183 0.43 0.60 -9.08
N GLU A 184 1.47 -0.10 -9.53
CA GLU A 184 2.70 -0.25 -8.76
C GLU A 184 3.32 1.10 -8.38
N ASN A 185 3.39 2.05 -9.32
CA ASN A 185 3.92 3.39 -9.04
C ASN A 185 3.07 4.14 -7.99
N GLU A 186 1.75 4.03 -8.09
CA GLU A 186 0.85 4.66 -7.13
C GLU A 186 0.89 3.97 -5.74
N ASP A 187 1.03 2.65 -5.69
CA ASP A 187 1.19 1.89 -4.45
C ASP A 187 2.53 2.22 -3.78
N ARG A 188 3.56 2.38 -4.58
CA ARG A 188 4.88 2.84 -4.13
C ARG A 188 4.84 4.22 -3.47
N LEU A 189 4.03 5.14 -4.00
CA LEU A 189 3.82 6.46 -3.37
C LEU A 189 3.18 6.34 -1.98
N VAL A 190 2.20 5.43 -1.80
CA VAL A 190 1.60 5.20 -0.48
C VAL A 190 2.62 4.61 0.49
N LEU A 191 3.41 3.64 0.04
CA LEU A 191 4.48 3.03 0.85
C LEU A 191 5.53 4.07 1.26
N ILE A 192 5.98 4.92 0.33
CA ILE A 192 6.92 6.01 0.60
C ILE A 192 6.35 6.99 1.63
N ASN A 193 5.08 7.40 1.47
CA ASN A 193 4.40 8.27 2.42
C ASN A 193 4.35 7.64 3.82
N ALA A 194 4.05 6.35 3.92
CA ALA A 194 3.97 5.64 5.18
C ALA A 194 5.34 5.56 5.89
N ILE A 195 6.41 5.19 5.17
CA ILE A 195 7.77 5.08 5.71
C ILE A 195 8.30 6.45 6.14
N THR A 196 8.24 7.45 5.26
CA THR A 196 8.73 8.81 5.57
C THR A 196 7.91 9.47 6.66
N GLY A 197 6.60 9.20 6.73
CA GLY A 197 5.74 9.69 7.79
C GLY A 197 6.07 9.08 9.16
N LYS A 198 6.31 7.78 9.23
CA LYS A 198 6.77 7.13 10.47
C LYS A 198 8.11 7.72 10.94
N TYR A 199 9.03 7.95 10.02
CA TYR A 199 10.32 8.56 10.32
C TYR A 199 10.17 10.02 10.79
N ALA A 200 9.39 10.84 10.08
CA ALA A 200 9.13 12.24 10.45
C ALA A 200 8.45 12.39 11.82
N MET A 201 7.59 11.43 12.19
CA MET A 201 6.94 11.39 13.50
C MET A 201 7.83 10.78 14.60
N SER A 202 9.05 10.35 14.27
CA SER A 202 9.97 9.62 15.17
C SER A 202 9.27 8.45 15.89
N ASN A 203 8.39 7.76 15.16
CA ASN A 203 7.50 6.74 15.72
C ASN A 203 7.89 5.35 15.23
N TYR A 204 8.53 4.57 16.12
CA TYR A 204 8.91 3.16 15.90
C TYR A 204 9.69 2.88 14.62
N CYS A 205 10.73 3.69 14.39
CA CYS A 205 11.80 3.39 13.46
C CYS A 205 12.96 2.77 14.22
N VAL A 206 13.37 1.56 13.83
CA VAL A 206 14.36 0.75 14.53
C VAL A 206 15.67 0.79 13.77
N ASP A 207 16.71 1.37 14.38
CA ASP A 207 18.09 1.29 13.89
C ASP A 207 18.70 -0.05 14.29
N LEU A 208 18.75 -0.97 13.34
CA LEU A 208 19.28 -2.32 13.58
C LEU A 208 20.77 -2.34 13.87
N VAL A 209 21.54 -1.38 13.33
CA VAL A 209 22.99 -1.27 13.58
C VAL A 209 23.23 -0.81 15.00
N ALA A 210 22.54 0.23 15.46
CA ALA A 210 22.64 0.72 16.83
C ALA A 210 22.19 -0.33 17.86
N GLU A 211 21.08 -1.02 17.59
CA GLU A 211 20.60 -2.11 18.47
C GLU A 211 21.57 -3.30 18.52
N PHE A 212 22.17 -3.68 17.39
CA PHE A 212 23.19 -4.72 17.35
C PHE A 212 24.39 -4.34 18.21
N ASN A 213 24.93 -3.14 17.99
CA ASN A 213 26.07 -2.63 18.75
C ASN A 213 25.78 -2.57 20.25
N THR A 214 24.60 -2.11 20.63
CA THR A 214 24.16 -2.06 22.03
C THR A 214 24.09 -3.46 22.64
N LYS A 215 23.46 -4.41 21.95
CA LYS A 215 23.24 -5.78 22.44
C LYS A 215 24.55 -6.54 22.64
N TYR A 216 25.52 -6.37 21.74
CA TYR A 216 26.78 -7.10 21.75
C TYR A 216 27.95 -6.28 22.29
N SER A 217 27.70 -5.02 22.77
CA SER A 217 28.72 -4.10 23.27
C SER A 217 29.84 -3.87 22.25
N THR A 218 29.46 -3.65 20.99
CA THR A 218 30.36 -3.41 19.86
C THR A 218 30.17 -2.01 19.29
N THR A 219 31.09 -1.58 18.42
CA THR A 219 31.05 -0.28 17.74
C THR A 219 31.20 -0.45 16.22
N TYR A 220 30.60 -1.48 15.67
CA TYR A 220 30.71 -1.76 14.24
C TYR A 220 29.93 -0.75 13.41
N THR A 221 30.54 -0.38 12.28
CA THR A 221 29.85 0.42 11.26
C THR A 221 28.93 -0.45 10.41
N ARG A 222 27.94 0.16 9.76
CA ARG A 222 27.08 -0.50 8.78
C ARG A 222 27.88 -1.30 7.75
N ALA A 223 28.94 -0.71 7.20
CA ALA A 223 29.78 -1.37 6.21
C ALA A 223 30.43 -2.65 6.75
N GLN A 224 30.93 -2.63 7.98
CA GLN A 224 31.51 -3.83 8.63
C GLN A 224 30.46 -4.91 8.88
N LEU A 225 29.24 -4.53 9.29
CA LEU A 225 28.14 -5.46 9.52
C LEU A 225 27.63 -6.10 8.22
N LEU A 226 27.66 -5.37 7.10
CA LEU A 226 27.26 -5.88 5.80
C LEU A 226 28.34 -6.66 5.04
N THR A 227 29.58 -6.68 5.54
CA THR A 227 30.69 -7.40 4.93
C THR A 227 31.26 -8.46 5.86
N THR A 228 31.99 -8.05 6.87
CA THR A 228 32.77 -8.95 7.76
C THR A 228 31.88 -9.73 8.72
N TYR A 229 30.85 -9.10 9.28
CA TYR A 229 29.97 -9.66 10.31
C TYR A 229 28.57 -9.97 9.80
N LEU A 230 28.41 -10.14 8.49
CA LEU A 230 27.12 -10.33 7.84
C LEU A 230 26.29 -11.48 8.43
N THR A 231 26.94 -12.62 8.71
CA THR A 231 26.28 -13.83 9.24
C THR A 231 25.61 -13.58 10.60
N ASP A 232 26.35 -12.95 11.52
CA ASP A 232 25.84 -12.69 12.87
C ASP A 232 24.82 -11.56 12.89
N PHE A 233 25.04 -10.56 12.04
CA PHE A 233 24.08 -9.50 11.84
C PHE A 233 22.76 -10.02 11.26
N ALA A 234 22.81 -10.89 10.27
CA ALA A 234 21.64 -11.53 9.67
C ALA A 234 20.80 -12.30 10.68
N LYS A 235 21.46 -13.12 11.52
CA LYS A 235 20.80 -13.85 12.62
C LYS A 235 20.13 -12.90 13.60
N PHE A 236 20.80 -11.80 13.94
CA PHE A 236 20.26 -10.76 14.82
C PHE A 236 19.00 -10.11 14.21
N VAL A 237 19.06 -9.67 12.95
CA VAL A 237 17.94 -9.04 12.25
C VAL A 237 16.74 -9.98 12.21
N SER A 238 16.94 -11.24 11.83
CA SER A 238 15.88 -12.24 11.79
C SER A 238 15.25 -12.47 13.17
N ALA A 239 16.07 -12.60 14.21
CA ALA A 239 15.60 -12.77 15.58
C ALA A 239 14.82 -11.52 16.06
N ARG A 240 15.26 -10.32 15.68
CA ARG A 240 14.61 -9.06 16.04
C ARG A 240 13.24 -8.93 15.40
N VAL A 241 13.14 -9.15 14.08
CA VAL A 241 11.87 -9.12 13.34
C VAL A 241 10.89 -10.14 13.92
N LYS A 242 11.35 -11.37 14.19
CA LYS A 242 10.51 -12.42 14.80
C LYS A 242 10.01 -12.05 16.20
N THR A 243 10.85 -11.38 16.98
CA THR A 243 10.49 -10.91 18.32
C THR A 243 9.43 -9.82 18.21
N ASP A 244 9.59 -8.87 17.29
CA ASP A 244 8.62 -7.79 17.07
C ASP A 244 7.29 -8.33 16.52
N SER A 245 7.33 -9.29 15.61
CA SER A 245 6.13 -9.97 15.14
C SER A 245 5.32 -10.57 16.30
N LYS A 246 6.00 -11.24 17.26
CA LYS A 246 5.35 -11.76 18.46
C LYS A 246 4.86 -10.67 19.43
N ARG A 247 5.61 -9.56 19.53
CA ARG A 247 5.21 -8.42 20.37
C ARG A 247 3.96 -7.72 19.84
N LEU A 248 3.81 -7.63 18.51
CA LEU A 248 2.63 -7.05 17.87
C LEU A 248 1.35 -7.88 18.12
N GLU A 249 1.47 -9.17 18.44
CA GLU A 249 0.32 -9.99 18.84
C GLU A 249 -0.24 -9.57 20.20
N ASN A 250 0.56 -8.92 21.06
CA ASN A 250 0.11 -8.44 22.36
C ASN A 250 -0.64 -7.13 22.23
N ARG A 251 -1.66 -6.97 23.03
CA ARG A 251 -2.45 -5.76 23.08
C ARG A 251 -1.69 -4.67 23.85
N THR A 252 -1.20 -3.65 23.15
CA THR A 252 -0.38 -2.57 23.69
C THR A 252 -0.76 -1.21 23.10
N ILE A 253 -0.35 -0.13 23.76
CA ILE A 253 -0.41 1.25 23.21
C ILE A 253 0.84 1.62 22.42
N SER A 254 1.79 0.67 22.29
CA SER A 254 3.04 0.84 21.57
C SER A 254 2.86 0.55 20.07
N TYR A 255 3.86 0.91 19.27
CA TYR A 255 3.99 0.64 17.83
C TYR A 255 3.07 1.45 16.90
N HIS A 256 2.25 2.37 17.44
CA HIS A 256 1.38 3.27 16.69
C HIS A 256 1.32 4.66 17.34
N ALA A 257 0.74 5.64 16.64
CA ALA A 257 0.53 6.97 17.17
C ALA A 257 -0.73 7.01 18.05
N ASN A 258 -0.60 7.62 19.23
CA ASN A 258 -1.72 7.86 20.15
C ASN A 258 -2.11 9.33 20.11
N LEU A 259 -3.40 9.62 20.02
CA LEU A 259 -3.92 10.98 20.04
C LEU A 259 -3.99 11.50 21.48
N SER A 260 -3.46 12.71 21.72
CA SER A 260 -3.39 13.31 23.07
C SER A 260 -4.75 13.55 23.69
N SER A 261 -5.79 13.74 22.89
CA SER A 261 -7.18 13.97 23.37
C SER A 261 -7.92 12.70 23.79
N TYR A 262 -7.31 11.53 23.61
CA TYR A 262 -7.90 10.22 23.87
C TYR A 262 -7.00 9.40 24.79
N PRO A 263 -7.56 8.46 25.57
CA PRO A 263 -6.74 7.43 26.22
C PRO A 263 -5.99 6.64 25.15
N GLY A 264 -4.84 6.07 25.50
CA GLY A 264 -4.07 5.25 24.57
C GLY A 264 -4.92 4.16 23.93
N ILE A 265 -4.85 4.01 22.61
CA ILE A 265 -5.58 2.98 21.88
C ILE A 265 -4.83 1.66 22.05
N LEU A 266 -5.48 0.64 22.60
CA LEU A 266 -4.89 -0.68 22.71
C LEU A 266 -5.01 -1.42 21.36
N ARG A 267 -3.88 -1.66 20.69
CA ARG A 267 -3.80 -2.39 19.41
C ARG A 267 -3.08 -3.72 19.57
N HIS A 268 -3.52 -4.69 18.82
CA HIS A 268 -2.81 -5.95 18.62
C HIS A 268 -2.95 -6.37 17.17
N THR A 269 -1.90 -6.94 16.61
CA THR A 269 -1.86 -7.41 15.23
C THR A 269 -1.59 -8.91 15.21
N PRO A 270 -2.63 -9.75 15.04
CA PRO A 270 -2.44 -11.19 14.87
C PRO A 270 -1.56 -11.49 13.65
N LYS A 271 -0.82 -12.59 13.69
CA LYS A 271 0.10 -12.97 12.60
C LYS A 271 -0.53 -12.94 11.21
N ARG A 272 -1.77 -13.39 11.06
CA ARG A 272 -2.49 -13.41 9.79
C ARG A 272 -2.69 -12.03 9.17
N ASN A 273 -2.73 -10.97 10.02
CA ASN A 273 -2.91 -9.58 9.62
C ASN A 273 -1.58 -8.83 9.51
N GLN A 274 -0.47 -9.48 9.87
CA GLN A 274 0.86 -8.90 9.72
C GLN A 274 1.32 -9.00 8.28
N LYS A 275 1.72 -7.88 7.72
CA LYS A 275 2.33 -7.78 6.39
C LYS A 275 3.74 -7.22 6.52
N MET A 276 4.65 -7.74 5.71
CA MET A 276 6.03 -7.28 5.70
C MET A 276 6.52 -7.07 4.28
N ILE A 277 7.15 -5.91 4.05
CA ILE A 277 7.83 -5.59 2.80
C ILE A 277 9.29 -5.36 3.13
N MET A 278 10.18 -6.03 2.39
CA MET A 278 11.62 -5.95 2.63
C MET A 278 12.40 -5.69 1.34
N TYR A 279 13.57 -5.05 1.51
CA TYR A 279 14.52 -4.78 0.45
C TYR A 279 15.30 -6.06 0.11
N SER A 280 15.03 -6.63 -1.05
CA SER A 280 15.54 -7.92 -1.49
C SER A 280 17.06 -8.03 -1.62
N PRO A 281 17.80 -7.06 -2.20
CA PRO A 281 19.23 -7.25 -2.46
C PRO A 281 20.07 -7.56 -1.22
N LEU A 282 19.71 -6.98 -0.08
CA LEU A 282 20.38 -7.27 1.18
C LEU A 282 20.18 -8.72 1.63
N PHE A 283 19.01 -9.31 1.30
CA PHE A 283 18.70 -10.70 1.63
C PHE A 283 19.40 -11.69 0.71
N ILE A 284 19.55 -11.38 -0.55
CA ILE A 284 20.26 -12.23 -1.52
C ILE A 284 21.71 -12.45 -1.05
N ASP A 285 22.38 -11.42 -0.60
CA ASP A 285 23.73 -11.51 -0.04
C ASP A 285 23.77 -12.36 1.24
N ILE A 286 22.72 -12.27 2.04
CA ILE A 286 22.57 -13.04 3.28
C ILE A 286 22.20 -14.50 2.96
N GLU A 287 21.29 -14.76 2.04
CA GLU A 287 20.93 -16.12 1.62
C GLU A 287 22.10 -16.87 0.98
N ALA A 288 22.90 -16.19 0.18
CA ALA A 288 24.07 -16.76 -0.46
C ALA A 288 25.15 -17.17 0.56
N ASN A 289 25.27 -16.45 1.67
CA ASN A 289 26.34 -16.63 2.66
C ASN A 289 25.89 -17.35 3.94
N VAL A 290 24.60 -17.33 4.27
CA VAL A 290 24.06 -17.80 5.55
C VAL A 290 22.81 -18.62 5.33
N TYR A 291 22.91 -19.89 5.03
CA TYR A 291 21.78 -20.84 4.98
C TYR A 291 20.41 -20.23 4.61
N SER A 292 19.85 -20.66 3.51
CA SER A 292 18.54 -20.27 2.92
C SER A 292 17.31 -20.32 3.86
N THR A 293 17.48 -20.78 5.09
CA THR A 293 16.40 -21.01 6.06
C THR A 293 16.12 -19.82 6.99
N ILE A 294 17.04 -18.87 7.15
CA ILE A 294 16.92 -17.84 8.21
C ILE A 294 15.90 -16.77 7.85
N PHE A 295 15.76 -16.42 6.58
CA PHE A 295 14.80 -15.41 6.08
C PHE A 295 13.62 -15.99 5.31
N ASN A 296 13.36 -17.29 5.45
CA ASN A 296 12.14 -17.88 4.88
C ASN A 296 10.90 -17.22 5.54
N PRO A 297 9.89 -16.78 4.76
CA PRO A 297 8.64 -16.22 5.28
C PRO A 297 7.96 -17.09 6.33
N SER A 298 8.03 -18.41 6.16
CA SER A 298 7.53 -19.39 7.13
C SER A 298 8.30 -19.35 8.45
N TYR A 299 9.58 -19.02 8.44
CA TYR A 299 10.40 -18.89 9.64
C TYR A 299 10.15 -17.58 10.37
N LEU A 300 10.00 -16.47 9.64
CA LEU A 300 9.65 -15.16 10.20
C LEU A 300 8.26 -15.18 10.83
N GLY A 301 7.35 -16.01 10.29
CA GLY A 301 6.03 -16.24 10.86
C GLY A 301 5.07 -15.06 10.69
N VAL A 302 5.31 -14.20 9.69
CA VAL A 302 4.40 -13.11 9.28
C VAL A 302 3.31 -13.63 8.36
N GLY A 303 2.15 -12.96 8.30
CA GLY A 303 1.01 -13.40 7.50
C GLY A 303 1.25 -13.28 6.00
N ALA A 304 1.81 -12.17 5.54
CA ALA A 304 2.20 -11.95 4.16
C ALA A 304 3.58 -11.29 4.09
N PHE A 305 4.41 -11.74 3.16
CA PHE A 305 5.77 -11.26 2.96
C PHE A 305 6.00 -10.93 1.49
N LYS A 306 6.59 -9.79 1.21
CA LYS A 306 6.93 -9.37 -0.14
C LYS A 306 8.32 -8.75 -0.18
N GLU A 307 9.09 -9.13 -1.18
CA GLU A 307 10.39 -8.58 -1.47
C GLU A 307 10.33 -7.57 -2.61
N ILE A 308 11.12 -6.51 -2.48
CA ILE A 308 11.27 -5.47 -3.50
C ILE A 308 12.74 -5.20 -3.75
N THR A 309 13.08 -4.82 -4.98
CA THR A 309 14.45 -4.57 -5.41
C THR A 309 14.89 -3.11 -5.22
N TYR A 310 13.97 -2.20 -5.00
CA TYR A 310 14.21 -0.78 -4.71
C TYR A 310 12.96 -0.16 -4.08
N TRP A 311 13.14 0.87 -3.27
CA TRP A 311 12.03 1.58 -2.63
C TRP A 311 11.37 2.60 -3.55
N GLN A 312 12.12 3.54 -4.08
CA GLN A 312 11.61 4.64 -4.90
C GLN A 312 12.09 4.55 -6.35
N GLU A 313 13.40 4.46 -6.55
CA GLU A 313 14.01 4.39 -7.87
C GLU A 313 15.20 3.42 -7.89
N PRO A 314 15.49 2.81 -9.05
CA PRO A 314 16.57 1.83 -9.16
C PRO A 314 17.97 2.42 -8.95
N THR A 315 18.17 3.73 -9.16
CA THR A 315 19.47 4.40 -9.02
C THR A 315 19.89 4.60 -7.56
N HIS A 316 18.90 4.81 -6.67
CA HIS A 316 19.09 4.91 -5.23
C HIS A 316 18.16 3.91 -4.52
N PRO A 317 18.47 2.61 -4.59
CA PRO A 317 17.50 1.56 -4.27
C PRO A 317 17.11 1.51 -2.79
N THR A 318 17.97 2.01 -1.88
CA THR A 318 17.76 2.00 -0.42
C THR A 318 17.13 3.28 0.11
N GLU A 319 17.14 4.35 -0.70
CA GLU A 319 16.64 5.67 -0.29
C GLU A 319 15.13 5.79 -0.46
N VAL A 320 14.50 6.46 0.51
CA VAL A 320 13.11 6.88 0.46
C VAL A 320 13.05 8.37 0.72
N LYS A 321 12.48 9.13 -0.22
CA LYS A 321 12.37 10.58 -0.15
C LYS A 321 10.96 11.02 -0.47
N GLY A 322 10.37 11.85 0.40
CA GLY A 322 9.01 12.35 0.19
C GLY A 322 8.63 13.47 1.15
N LYS A 323 7.51 14.11 0.86
CA LYS A 323 6.81 15.01 1.77
C LYS A 323 5.59 14.28 2.32
N PRO A 324 5.71 13.54 3.43
CA PRO A 324 4.62 12.72 3.93
C PRO A 324 3.48 13.55 4.50
N ASN A 325 2.28 12.99 4.44
CA ASN A 325 1.19 13.41 5.28
C ASN A 325 1.39 12.76 6.66
N ILE A 326 1.61 13.58 7.67
CA ILE A 326 1.83 13.16 9.05
C ILE A 326 0.59 13.44 9.89
N LEU A 327 0.35 12.59 10.87
CA LEU A 327 -0.73 12.77 11.84
C LEU A 327 -0.28 13.72 12.94
N ASN A 328 -0.99 14.83 13.12
CA ASN A 328 -0.83 15.68 14.30
C ASN A 328 -1.53 15.00 15.49
N VAL A 329 -0.76 14.50 16.44
CA VAL A 329 -1.28 13.76 17.61
C VAL A 329 -2.11 14.61 18.56
N VAL A 330 -2.02 15.95 18.48
CA VAL A 330 -2.74 16.86 19.38
C VAL A 330 -4.18 17.08 18.88
N ASN A 331 -4.36 17.39 17.60
CA ASN A 331 -5.68 17.71 17.04
C ASN A 331 -6.26 16.57 16.19
N GLY A 332 -5.48 15.53 15.88
CA GLY A 332 -5.92 14.40 15.06
C GLY A 332 -6.02 14.71 13.57
N GLU A 333 -5.53 15.87 13.11
CA GLU A 333 -5.56 16.25 11.71
C GLU A 333 -4.30 15.77 10.97
N SER A 334 -4.46 15.52 9.69
CA SER A 334 -3.34 15.21 8.82
C SER A 334 -2.76 16.48 8.21
N THR A 335 -1.45 16.65 8.32
CA THR A 335 -0.72 17.78 7.74
C THR A 335 0.41 17.26 6.86
N THR A 336 0.64 17.92 5.71
CA THR A 336 1.78 17.60 4.86
C THR A 336 3.05 18.20 5.46
N ALA A 337 4.12 17.43 5.52
CA ALA A 337 5.42 17.90 5.98
C ALA A 337 5.90 19.09 5.16
N SER A 338 6.43 20.14 5.82
CA SER A 338 6.91 21.35 5.16
C SER A 338 8.13 21.08 4.28
N GLU A 339 9.04 20.23 4.80
CA GLU A 339 10.27 19.83 4.13
C GLU A 339 10.20 18.38 3.63
N ALA A 340 11.01 18.07 2.63
CA ALA A 340 11.15 16.70 2.17
C ALA A 340 11.96 15.90 3.20
N VAL A 341 11.40 14.78 3.62
CA VAL A 341 12.09 13.81 4.49
C VAL A 341 12.89 12.87 3.60
N VAL A 342 14.18 12.74 3.88
CA VAL A 342 15.06 11.76 3.24
C VAL A 342 15.43 10.71 4.28
N PHE A 343 15.17 9.46 3.94
CA PHE A 343 15.42 8.33 4.81
C PHE A 343 16.16 7.24 4.02
N ASP A 344 17.42 7.02 4.34
CA ASP A 344 18.29 6.11 3.60
C ASP A 344 18.51 4.79 4.35
N TYR A 345 18.95 3.77 3.59
CA TYR A 345 19.17 2.41 4.06
C TYR A 345 17.97 1.79 4.78
N VAL A 346 16.78 2.02 4.25
CA VAL A 346 15.56 1.36 4.72
C VAL A 346 15.64 -0.13 4.35
N LEU A 347 15.55 -0.99 5.35
CA LEU A 347 15.59 -2.43 5.19
C LEU A 347 14.20 -3.00 4.95
N GLY A 348 13.20 -2.56 5.72
CA GLY A 348 11.84 -3.11 5.61
C GLY A 348 10.84 -2.41 6.51
N ILE A 349 9.58 -2.77 6.32
CA ILE A 349 8.47 -2.36 7.16
C ILE A 349 7.62 -3.59 7.51
N LEU A 350 7.36 -3.78 8.81
CA LEU A 350 6.41 -4.74 9.36
C LEU A 350 5.19 -3.97 9.85
N TYR A 351 4.00 -4.29 9.34
CA TYR A 351 2.82 -3.49 9.58
C TYR A 351 1.53 -4.32 9.63
N ASP A 352 0.50 -3.73 10.24
CA ASP A 352 -0.87 -4.25 10.23
C ASP A 352 -1.52 -3.99 8.86
N ASP A 353 -2.33 -4.92 8.36
CA ASP A 353 -3.00 -4.78 7.05
C ASP A 353 -3.95 -3.57 6.97
N GLU A 354 -4.39 -3.03 8.12
CA GLU A 354 -5.16 -1.79 8.19
C GLU A 354 -4.30 -0.50 8.23
N PHE A 355 -2.98 -0.62 8.44
CA PHE A 355 -2.08 0.54 8.55
C PHE A 355 -2.01 1.36 7.26
N MET A 356 -1.87 0.70 6.12
CA MET A 356 -1.83 1.34 4.81
C MET A 356 -2.40 0.41 3.74
N GLY A 357 -2.99 1.01 2.74
CA GLY A 357 -3.49 0.23 1.62
C GLY A 357 -4.00 1.10 0.48
N THR A 358 -4.28 0.43 -0.62
CA THR A 358 -4.85 0.98 -1.83
C THR A 358 -6.01 0.13 -2.29
N ASN A 359 -6.95 0.75 -2.97
CA ASN A 359 -8.08 0.07 -3.56
C ASN A 359 -8.32 0.67 -4.94
N TYR A 360 -8.39 -0.19 -5.96
CA TYR A 360 -8.62 0.21 -7.34
C TYR A 360 -10.01 -0.23 -7.77
N GLN A 361 -10.78 0.74 -8.25
CA GLN A 361 -12.10 0.52 -8.78
C GLN A 361 -12.14 0.97 -10.23
N PHE A 362 -12.53 0.07 -11.13
CA PHE A 362 -12.79 0.43 -12.50
C PHE A 362 -14.10 1.25 -12.57
N GLU A 363 -14.03 2.46 -13.13
CA GLU A 363 -15.16 3.36 -13.24
C GLU A 363 -15.93 3.10 -14.55
N THR A 364 -15.29 3.39 -15.68
CA THR A 364 -15.92 3.29 -16.99
C THR A 364 -14.91 3.32 -18.13
N SER A 365 -15.34 2.79 -19.25
CA SER A 365 -14.70 2.96 -20.55
C SER A 365 -15.66 3.62 -21.51
N VAL A 366 -15.25 4.70 -22.13
CA VAL A 366 -16.09 5.47 -23.07
C VAL A 366 -15.34 5.70 -24.36
N THR A 367 -16.01 5.43 -25.48
CA THR A 367 -15.47 5.67 -26.83
C THR A 367 -15.97 7.03 -27.33
N THR A 368 -15.09 7.82 -27.93
CA THR A 368 -15.49 9.07 -28.57
C THR A 368 -16.21 8.80 -29.90
N PRO A 369 -17.02 9.74 -30.39
CA PRO A 369 -17.49 9.73 -31.78
C PRO A 369 -16.32 9.71 -32.77
N LEU A 370 -16.57 9.23 -33.99
CA LEU A 370 -15.57 9.20 -35.04
C LEU A 370 -15.01 10.60 -35.33
N ASN A 371 -13.72 10.74 -35.24
CA ASN A 371 -13.05 11.94 -35.77
C ASN A 371 -13.09 11.89 -37.30
N ALA A 372 -13.88 12.75 -37.92
CA ALA A 372 -14.11 12.74 -39.36
C ALA A 372 -12.85 13.09 -40.18
N ALA A 373 -11.96 13.88 -39.63
CA ALA A 373 -10.71 14.27 -40.33
C ALA A 373 -9.64 13.17 -40.29
N GLY A 374 -9.57 12.38 -39.22
CA GLY A 374 -8.54 11.37 -39.02
C GLY A 374 -9.03 9.93 -39.11
N LEU A 375 -10.34 9.68 -39.24
CA LEU A 375 -10.98 8.37 -39.29
C LEU A 375 -10.60 7.44 -38.13
N TYR A 376 -10.52 8.02 -36.92
CA TYR A 376 -10.15 7.28 -35.71
C TYR A 376 -11.13 7.51 -34.56
N TYR A 377 -11.09 6.61 -33.59
CA TYR A 377 -11.81 6.70 -32.31
C TYR A 377 -10.79 6.72 -31.17
N ASN A 378 -11.11 7.45 -30.10
CA ASN A 378 -10.39 7.35 -28.85
C ASN A 378 -11.25 6.59 -27.83
N VAL A 379 -10.66 5.61 -27.19
CA VAL A 379 -11.28 4.88 -26.07
C VAL A 379 -10.63 5.32 -24.78
N PHE A 380 -11.42 5.94 -23.92
CA PHE A 380 -10.97 6.43 -22.61
C PHE A 380 -11.33 5.42 -21.54
N THR A 381 -10.38 5.13 -20.67
CA THR A 381 -10.56 4.27 -19.51
C THR A 381 -10.29 5.06 -18.25
N HIS A 382 -11.20 4.99 -17.29
CA HIS A 382 -11.07 5.64 -16.00
C HIS A 382 -11.01 4.60 -14.89
N VAL A 383 -10.03 4.75 -14.00
CA VAL A 383 -9.85 3.91 -12.81
C VAL A 383 -9.76 4.80 -11.60
N ARG A 384 -10.62 4.60 -10.62
CA ARG A 384 -10.55 5.29 -9.34
C ARG A 384 -9.61 4.54 -8.42
N LYS A 385 -8.69 5.27 -7.79
CA LYS A 385 -7.85 4.82 -6.72
C LYS A 385 -8.28 5.48 -5.41
N ASN A 386 -8.58 4.68 -4.42
CA ASN A 386 -8.67 5.12 -3.03
C ASN A 386 -7.42 4.64 -2.30
N TYR A 387 -6.89 5.47 -1.39
CA TYR A 387 -5.69 5.13 -0.62
C TYR A 387 -5.78 5.68 0.79
N TRP A 388 -5.13 5.00 1.73
CA TRP A 388 -5.08 5.42 3.12
C TRP A 388 -3.73 5.08 3.77
N THR A 389 -3.38 5.84 4.79
CA THR A 389 -2.31 5.54 5.74
C THR A 389 -2.81 5.90 7.13
N ASP A 390 -2.95 4.91 8.01
CA ASP A 390 -3.46 5.08 9.36
C ASP A 390 -2.33 4.91 10.38
N TYR A 391 -1.76 6.01 10.82
CA TYR A 391 -0.69 5.98 11.83
C TYR A 391 -1.15 5.54 13.22
N THR A 392 -2.46 5.36 13.44
CA THR A 392 -3.01 4.80 14.69
C THR A 392 -2.99 3.27 14.69
N GLU A 393 -2.54 2.62 13.62
CA GLU A 393 -2.30 1.19 13.55
C GLU A 393 -0.82 0.83 13.69
N ASN A 394 -0.57 -0.41 14.07
CA ASN A 394 0.77 -0.90 14.35
C ASN A 394 1.63 -0.96 13.09
N ALA A 395 2.81 -0.33 13.14
CA ALA A 395 3.82 -0.47 12.11
C ALA A 395 5.22 -0.18 12.67
N ILE A 396 6.22 -0.94 12.22
CA ILE A 396 7.62 -0.83 12.60
C ILE A 396 8.46 -0.72 11.32
N VAL A 397 9.26 0.35 11.20
CA VAL A 397 10.20 0.53 10.09
C VAL A 397 11.59 0.14 10.56
N TYR A 398 12.27 -0.70 9.80
CA TYR A 398 13.64 -1.13 10.06
C TYR A 398 14.60 -0.45 9.10
N TYR A 399 15.71 0.08 9.63
CA TYR A 399 16.74 0.70 8.83
C TYR A 399 18.14 0.42 9.39
N LEU A 400 19.14 0.73 8.60
CA LEU A 400 20.53 0.55 8.94
C LEU A 400 21.20 1.91 9.12
N GLY A 401 21.38 2.35 10.35
CA GLY A 401 22.13 3.56 10.68
C GLY A 401 23.60 3.45 10.30
N ALA A 402 24.33 4.54 10.37
CA ALA A 402 25.75 4.58 10.02
C ALA A 402 26.61 3.66 10.91
N GLY A 403 26.21 3.49 12.16
CA GLY A 403 26.99 2.80 13.18
C GLY A 403 28.24 3.61 13.60
N GLY A 404 29.13 3.00 14.33
CA GLY A 404 30.26 3.65 14.96
C GLY A 404 30.11 3.74 16.47
N ALA A 405 30.78 4.66 17.16
CA ALA A 405 30.70 4.84 18.62
C ALA A 405 29.23 4.94 19.07
N PRO A 406 28.86 4.40 20.25
CA PRO A 406 27.48 4.45 20.72
C PRO A 406 27.00 5.89 20.70
N ALA A 407 26.05 6.20 19.86
CA ALA A 407 25.41 7.50 19.88
C ALA A 407 24.73 7.63 21.24
N ASN A 408 25.16 8.56 22.04
CA ASN A 408 24.29 9.14 23.05
C ASN A 408 23.03 9.51 22.32
N SER A 409 21.90 9.16 22.88
CA SER A 409 20.55 9.34 22.32
C SER A 409 20.33 10.82 21.90
N GLU A 410 20.89 11.21 20.78
CA GLU A 410 20.57 12.46 20.13
C GLU A 410 19.51 12.17 19.07
N THR A 411 18.36 12.74 19.31
CA THR A 411 17.29 12.93 18.33
C THR A 411 17.93 13.44 17.03
N PRO A 412 17.60 12.91 15.84
CA PRO A 412 18.18 13.42 14.60
C PRO A 412 17.90 14.92 14.49
N GLU A 413 18.95 15.72 14.52
CA GLU A 413 18.86 17.14 14.21
C GLU A 413 18.38 17.30 12.77
N VAL A 414 17.25 17.95 12.63
CA VAL A 414 16.82 18.53 11.38
C VAL A 414 17.79 19.66 11.08
N GLU A 415 18.69 19.49 10.12
CA GLU A 415 19.52 20.58 9.62
C GLU A 415 18.64 21.74 9.12
N THR A 416 18.37 22.66 10.01
CA THR A 416 17.86 23.98 9.64
C THR A 416 19.04 24.81 9.18
N THR A 417 19.26 24.91 7.87
CA THR A 417 20.18 25.90 7.30
C THR A 417 19.61 27.31 7.55
N ASN A 418 19.97 27.87 8.71
CA ASN A 418 19.77 29.29 8.99
C ASN A 418 20.78 30.11 8.19
N SER A 419 20.38 30.60 7.03
CA SER A 419 21.12 31.67 6.36
C SER A 419 20.83 33.00 7.06
N THR A 420 21.65 33.32 8.04
CA THR A 420 21.66 34.65 8.69
C THR A 420 22.25 35.65 7.71
N LYS A 421 21.43 36.37 6.97
CA LYS A 421 21.85 37.61 6.32
C LYS A 421 22.10 38.66 7.41
N LYS A 422 23.34 38.92 7.70
CA LYS A 422 23.79 40.15 8.42
C LYS A 422 23.48 41.36 7.55
N SER A 423 22.47 42.13 7.91
CA SER A 423 22.31 43.50 7.41
C SER A 423 23.16 44.39 8.28
N THR A 424 24.26 44.92 7.75
CA THR A 424 25.04 46.02 8.31
C THR A 424 24.27 47.29 8.13
N ALA A 425 23.58 47.75 9.17
CA ALA A 425 23.08 49.13 9.24
C ALA A 425 24.24 50.07 9.54
N LYS A 426 24.59 50.92 8.60
CA LYS A 426 25.55 51.99 8.73
C LYS A 426 24.85 53.19 9.42
N VAL A 427 25.21 53.45 10.66
CA VAL A 427 24.82 54.69 11.35
C VAL A 427 25.69 55.80 10.78
N ALA A 428 25.06 56.82 10.18
CA ALA A 428 25.67 58.10 9.90
C ALA A 428 25.20 59.07 10.99
N ALA A 429 26.18 59.56 11.78
CA ALA A 429 26.03 60.72 12.62
C ALA A 429 26.41 61.94 11.78
N SER A 430 25.64 63.00 11.87
CA SER A 430 26.15 64.39 11.88
C SER A 430 25.00 65.39 11.92
N GLU A 431 25.16 66.28 12.87
CA GLU A 431 24.76 67.66 12.98
C GLU A 431 23.28 68.00 12.84
#